data_493ea2a00703b62e7005b5d7e17a5cbf
#
_entry.id   493ea2a00703b62e7005b5d7e17a5cbf
#
_cell.length_a   1.000
_cell.length_b   1.000
_cell.length_c   1.000
_cell.angle_alpha   90.00
_cell.angle_beta   90.00
_cell.angle_gamma   90.00
#
_symmetry.space_group_name_H-M   'P 1'
#
loop_
_entity.id
_entity.type
_entity.pdbx_description
1 polymer ?
#
loop_
_entity_poly.entity_id
_entity_poly.type
_entity_poly.pdbx_seq_one_letter_code
_entity_poly.pdbx_strand_id
1 'polypeptide(L)'
;MRIRYISIMLVLFSLSFGQQNKLFWDGLDWNQIPKSSNYDTEIIFRMKTAYLHGILDGRLYSYLKVWAEDQAIADNVFSETVDYLSNRELIKNLDYFYKDPMNSYIPVANAIIISNMYAERIPIKNIENYINLSRKWINNLTLDLDTLNYSKLLEQKAIKYNSRNTNQYE
;
A
#
# COMPACT_ATOMS: atom_id res chain seq x y z
N MET A 1 28.12 21.25 33.71
CA MET A 1 28.26 21.30 32.23
C MET A 1 28.04 19.96 31.54
N ARG A 2 28.48 18.81 32.06
CA ARG A 2 28.33 17.47 31.43
C ARG A 2 26.90 16.99 31.22
N ILE A 3 25.96 17.34 32.08
CA ILE A 3 24.55 16.88 32.00
C ILE A 3 23.81 17.49 30.80
N ARG A 4 24.13 18.72 30.39
CA ARG A 4 23.50 19.37 29.23
C ARG A 4 23.82 18.70 27.89
N TYR A 5 25.01 18.13 27.74
CA TYR A 5 25.39 17.42 26.50
C TYR A 5 24.74 16.06 26.37
N ILE A 6 24.49 15.37 27.51
CA ILE A 6 23.76 14.08 27.51
C ILE A 6 22.31 14.27 27.08
N SER A 7 21.65 15.34 27.53
CA SER A 7 20.27 15.64 27.12
C SER A 7 20.17 15.99 25.63
N ILE A 8 21.12 16.74 25.08
CA ILE A 8 21.16 17.06 23.64
C ILE A 8 21.42 15.81 22.81
N MET A 9 22.30 14.92 23.27
CA MET A 9 22.60 13.67 22.56
C MET A 9 21.41 12.71 22.58
N LEU A 10 20.60 12.65 23.65
CA LEU A 10 19.38 11.87 23.74
C LEU A 10 18.28 12.41 22.81
N VAL A 11 18.15 13.73 22.65
CA VAL A 11 17.19 14.36 21.73
C VAL A 11 17.59 14.11 20.28
N LEU A 12 18.87 14.13 19.95
CA LEU A 12 19.35 13.82 18.60
C LEU A 12 19.16 12.33 18.24
N PHE A 13 19.28 11.43 19.24
CA PHE A 13 18.99 10.00 19.03
C PHE A 13 17.51 9.72 18.80
N SER A 14 16.59 10.46 19.41
CA SER A 14 15.16 10.30 19.21
C SER A 14 14.68 10.83 17.84
N LEU A 15 15.43 11.72 17.19
CA LEU A 15 15.13 12.22 15.85
C LEU A 15 15.61 11.29 14.73
N SER A 16 16.47 10.32 15.05
CA SER A 16 17.02 9.36 14.09
C SER A 16 16.23 8.03 13.99
N PHE A 17 15.09 7.89 14.67
CA PHE A 17 14.13 6.82 14.33
C PHE A 17 13.51 7.17 12.99
N GLY A 18 14.26 6.78 11.97
CA GLY A 18 14.04 7.11 10.59
C GLY A 18 12.63 6.80 10.14
N GLN A 19 12.13 7.65 9.28
CA GLN A 19 11.12 7.25 8.32
C GLN A 19 11.53 5.88 7.77
N GLN A 20 10.90 4.82 8.26
CA GLN A 20 10.93 3.55 7.54
C GLN A 20 10.48 3.88 6.12
N ASN A 21 11.28 3.54 5.13
CA ASN A 21 10.93 3.69 3.72
C ASN A 21 9.76 2.73 3.41
N LYS A 22 8.59 3.12 3.88
CA LYS A 22 7.36 2.35 3.78
C LYS A 22 6.82 2.53 2.36
N LEU A 23 6.77 1.46 1.59
CA LEU A 23 6.31 1.50 0.20
C LEU A 23 4.80 1.70 0.09
N PHE A 24 4.05 1.15 1.03
CA PHE A 24 2.59 1.12 0.99
C PHE A 24 2.03 1.51 2.34
N TRP A 25 0.90 2.16 2.35
CA TRP A 25 0.08 2.28 3.53
C TRP A 25 -0.47 0.91 3.90
N ASP A 26 -0.43 0.62 5.18
CA ASP A 26 -0.94 -0.61 5.79
C ASP A 26 -1.98 -0.30 6.88
N GLY A 27 -2.33 -1.31 7.67
CA GLY A 27 -3.29 -1.16 8.75
C GLY A 27 -2.85 -0.21 9.86
N LEU A 28 -1.54 -0.02 10.07
CA LEU A 28 -1.06 0.95 11.05
C LEU A 28 -1.38 2.37 10.59
N ASP A 29 -1.10 2.70 9.32
CA ASP A 29 -1.42 4.01 8.74
C ASP A 29 -2.93 4.23 8.69
N TRP A 30 -3.68 3.21 8.24
CA TRP A 30 -5.13 3.25 8.18
C TRP A 30 -5.77 3.56 9.53
N ASN A 31 -5.28 2.92 10.61
CA ASN A 31 -5.78 3.11 11.96
C ASN A 31 -5.28 4.40 12.63
N GLN A 32 -4.28 5.08 12.05
CA GLN A 32 -3.82 6.38 12.54
C GLN A 32 -4.67 7.55 12.04
N ILE A 33 -5.37 7.41 10.92
CA ILE A 33 -6.23 8.48 10.37
C ILE A 33 -7.20 9.03 11.42
N PRO A 34 -7.96 8.19 12.19
CA PRO A 34 -8.85 8.68 13.24
C PRO A 34 -8.12 9.27 14.45
N LYS A 35 -6.89 8.81 14.74
CA LYS A 35 -6.15 9.16 15.96
C LYS A 35 -5.40 10.48 15.85
N SER A 36 -4.96 10.84 14.64
CA SER A 36 -4.14 12.02 14.38
C SER A 36 -4.92 13.33 14.42
N SER A 37 -6.23 13.27 14.63
CA SER A 37 -7.07 14.44 14.45
C SER A 37 -8.28 14.39 15.39
N ASN A 38 -8.58 15.52 16.00
CA ASN A 38 -9.91 15.82 16.54
C ASN A 38 -10.93 16.04 15.38
N TYR A 39 -10.79 15.30 14.27
CA TYR A 39 -11.63 15.48 13.10
C TYR A 39 -12.99 14.84 13.29
N ASP A 40 -14.00 15.51 12.75
CA ASP A 40 -15.33 14.97 12.61
C ASP A 40 -15.29 13.65 11.82
N THR A 41 -16.21 12.74 12.13
CA THR A 41 -16.38 11.44 11.47
C THR A 41 -16.48 11.58 9.95
N GLU A 42 -17.10 12.66 9.47
CA GLU A 42 -17.22 12.96 8.03
C GLU A 42 -15.86 13.23 7.38
N ILE A 43 -14.98 13.97 8.05
CA ILE A 43 -13.64 14.26 7.53
C ILE A 43 -12.82 12.98 7.46
N ILE A 44 -12.88 12.14 8.49
CA ILE A 44 -12.21 10.83 8.52
C ILE A 44 -12.70 9.96 7.35
N PHE A 45 -14.01 9.92 7.13
CA PHE A 45 -14.61 9.18 6.01
C PHE A 45 -14.10 9.70 4.66
N ARG A 46 -14.06 11.01 4.45
CA ARG A 46 -13.54 11.62 3.21
C ARG A 46 -12.06 11.34 2.99
N MET A 47 -11.24 11.38 4.03
CA MET A 47 -9.81 11.05 3.94
C MET A 47 -9.61 9.59 3.50
N LYS A 48 -10.30 8.66 4.15
CA LYS A 48 -10.25 7.24 3.79
C LYS A 48 -10.74 7.01 2.37
N THR A 49 -11.85 7.64 1.99
CA THR A 49 -12.42 7.55 0.63
C THR A 49 -11.44 8.08 -0.42
N ALA A 50 -10.82 9.25 -0.18
CA ALA A 50 -9.86 9.82 -1.12
C ALA A 50 -8.64 8.90 -1.32
N TYR A 51 -8.15 8.27 -0.25
CA TYR A 51 -7.06 7.32 -0.36
C TYR A 51 -7.46 6.06 -1.15
N LEU A 52 -8.65 5.51 -0.92
CA LEU A 52 -9.16 4.37 -1.68
C LEU A 52 -9.31 4.69 -3.17
N HIS A 53 -9.87 5.86 -3.51
CA HIS A 53 -9.96 6.29 -4.90
C HIS A 53 -8.59 6.43 -5.54
N GLY A 54 -7.59 6.96 -4.83
CA GLY A 54 -6.23 7.03 -5.34
C GLY A 54 -5.64 5.65 -5.70
N ILE A 55 -5.93 4.61 -4.91
CA ILE A 55 -5.53 3.23 -5.23
C ILE A 55 -6.27 2.72 -6.47
N LEU A 56 -7.59 2.88 -6.52
CA LEU A 56 -8.44 2.39 -7.61
C LEU A 56 -8.11 3.10 -8.93
N ASP A 57 -7.97 4.42 -8.90
CA ASP A 57 -7.59 5.22 -10.06
C ASP A 57 -6.19 4.86 -10.58
N GLY A 58 -5.22 4.70 -9.67
CA GLY A 58 -3.86 4.30 -10.03
C GLY A 58 -3.84 2.92 -10.68
N ARG A 59 -4.70 2.03 -10.22
CA ARG A 59 -4.86 0.69 -10.76
C ARG A 59 -5.52 0.71 -12.13
N LEU A 60 -6.62 1.44 -12.29
CA LEU A 60 -7.30 1.63 -13.56
C LEU A 60 -6.35 2.25 -14.58
N TYR A 61 -5.59 3.27 -14.19
CA TYR A 61 -4.58 3.88 -15.05
C TYR A 61 -3.54 2.85 -15.53
N SER A 62 -3.05 2.02 -14.62
CA SER A 62 -2.06 0.98 -14.95
C SER A 62 -2.64 -0.07 -15.89
N TYR A 63 -3.89 -0.50 -15.65
CA TYR A 63 -4.63 -1.40 -16.54
C TYR A 63 -4.73 -0.83 -17.96
N LEU A 64 -5.22 0.40 -18.09
CA LEU A 64 -5.41 1.06 -19.38
C LEU A 64 -4.09 1.25 -20.15
N LYS A 65 -2.99 1.50 -19.43
CA LYS A 65 -1.66 1.61 -20.04
C LYS A 65 -1.20 0.28 -20.63
N VAL A 66 -1.36 -0.82 -19.90
CA VAL A 66 -1.01 -2.16 -20.39
C VAL A 66 -1.97 -2.60 -21.48
N TRP A 67 -3.27 -2.32 -21.33
CA TRP A 67 -4.30 -2.66 -22.31
C TRP A 67 -4.05 -2.01 -23.68
N ALA A 68 -3.55 -0.78 -23.68
CA ALA A 68 -3.22 -0.07 -24.92
C ALA A 68 -2.05 -0.74 -25.69
N GLU A 69 -1.17 -1.49 -25.01
CA GLU A 69 -0.07 -2.24 -25.60
C GLU A 69 -0.48 -3.69 -25.92
N ASP A 70 -1.12 -4.37 -24.96
CA ASP A 70 -1.56 -5.77 -25.07
C ASP A 70 -2.74 -6.04 -24.15
N GLN A 71 -3.94 -6.20 -24.72
CA GLN A 71 -5.16 -6.45 -23.98
C GLN A 71 -5.10 -7.77 -23.20
N ALA A 72 -4.55 -8.84 -23.78
CA ALA A 72 -4.51 -10.15 -23.13
C ALA A 72 -3.61 -10.14 -21.88
N ILE A 73 -2.49 -9.41 -21.94
CA ILE A 73 -1.63 -9.20 -20.78
C ILE A 73 -2.34 -8.36 -19.73
N ALA A 74 -3.02 -7.28 -20.12
CA ALA A 74 -3.77 -6.44 -19.19
C ALA A 74 -4.84 -7.25 -18.45
N ASP A 75 -5.66 -8.01 -19.18
CA ASP A 75 -6.73 -8.83 -18.62
C ASP A 75 -6.17 -9.92 -17.68
N ASN A 76 -5.00 -10.49 -18.01
CA ASN A 76 -4.37 -11.51 -17.17
C ASN A 76 -3.75 -10.93 -15.89
N VAL A 77 -3.09 -9.78 -15.98
CA VAL A 77 -2.38 -9.15 -14.85
C VAL A 77 -3.35 -8.45 -13.89
N PHE A 78 -4.39 -7.82 -14.43
CA PHE A 78 -5.38 -7.06 -13.68
C PHE A 78 -6.75 -7.77 -13.63
N SER A 79 -6.81 -9.06 -14.05
CA SER A 79 -8.02 -9.85 -13.96
C SER A 79 -8.48 -9.92 -12.51
N GLU A 80 -9.41 -9.09 -12.19
CA GLU A 80 -9.84 -8.92 -10.83
C GLU A 80 -11.31 -8.95 -10.69
N THR A 81 -11.61 -9.33 -9.49
CA THR A 81 -12.91 -9.30 -8.87
C THR A 81 -13.59 -7.97 -9.16
N VAL A 82 -14.79 -8.02 -9.68
CA VAL A 82 -15.65 -6.85 -9.87
C VAL A 82 -15.81 -6.15 -8.51
N ASP A 83 -15.70 -4.83 -8.47
CA ASP A 83 -15.92 -4.04 -7.26
C ASP A 83 -17.40 -4.14 -6.85
N TYR A 84 -17.71 -5.04 -5.92
CA TYR A 84 -19.05 -5.21 -5.37
C TYR A 84 -19.37 -4.28 -4.20
N LEU A 85 -18.35 -3.62 -3.64
CA LEU A 85 -18.47 -2.87 -2.41
C LEU A 85 -18.53 -1.36 -2.67
N SER A 86 -19.52 -0.71 -2.09
CA SER A 86 -19.49 0.75 -1.96
C SER A 86 -18.33 1.20 -1.08
N ASN A 87 -17.88 2.45 -1.26
CA ASN A 87 -16.81 3.03 -0.41
C ASN A 87 -17.09 2.89 1.09
N ARG A 88 -18.35 3.01 1.51
CA ARG A 88 -18.74 2.87 2.90
C ARG A 88 -18.59 1.45 3.42
N GLU A 89 -18.98 0.47 2.62
CA GLU A 89 -18.82 -0.95 2.94
C GLU A 89 -17.34 -1.34 2.95
N LEU A 90 -16.58 -0.88 1.97
CA LEU A 90 -15.16 -1.13 1.89
C LEU A 90 -14.41 -0.56 3.10
N ILE A 91 -14.68 0.70 3.48
CA ILE A 91 -14.09 1.31 4.68
C ILE A 91 -14.44 0.48 5.93
N LYS A 92 -15.72 0.09 6.09
CA LYS A 92 -16.15 -0.74 7.22
C LYS A 92 -15.43 -2.08 7.27
N ASN A 93 -15.26 -2.73 6.11
CA ASN A 93 -14.57 -4.01 6.02
C ASN A 93 -13.09 -3.87 6.34
N LEU A 94 -12.42 -2.82 5.85
CA LEU A 94 -11.04 -2.52 6.17
C LEU A 94 -10.85 -2.20 7.66
N ASP A 95 -11.75 -1.41 8.24
CA ASP A 95 -11.74 -1.12 9.68
C ASP A 95 -11.89 -2.40 10.51
N TYR A 96 -12.70 -3.34 10.04
CA TYR A 96 -12.85 -4.65 10.68
C TYR A 96 -11.61 -5.54 10.48
N PHE A 97 -11.11 -5.63 9.26
CA PHE A 97 -9.94 -6.44 8.89
C PHE A 97 -8.70 -6.06 9.69
N TYR A 98 -8.46 -4.76 9.88
CA TYR A 98 -7.32 -4.26 10.64
C TYR A 98 -7.51 -4.20 12.16
N LYS A 99 -8.64 -4.70 12.70
CA LYS A 99 -8.76 -4.96 14.14
C LYS A 99 -7.88 -6.12 14.58
N ASP A 100 -7.63 -7.08 13.69
CA ASP A 100 -6.68 -8.15 13.94
C ASP A 100 -5.25 -7.61 13.78
N PRO A 101 -4.44 -7.61 14.87
CA PRO A 101 -3.05 -7.14 14.82
C PRO A 101 -2.19 -7.90 13.81
N MET A 102 -2.52 -9.16 13.51
CA MET A 102 -1.81 -9.99 12.53
C MET A 102 -1.96 -9.47 11.10
N ASN A 103 -2.97 -8.64 10.84
CA ASN A 103 -3.22 -8.02 9.54
C ASN A 103 -2.58 -6.63 9.40
N SER A 104 -2.05 -6.06 10.50
CA SER A 104 -1.61 -4.65 10.56
C SER A 104 -0.57 -4.27 9.53
N TYR A 105 0.26 -5.21 9.10
CA TYR A 105 1.32 -4.97 8.10
C TYR A 105 0.91 -5.29 6.67
N ILE A 106 -0.31 -5.81 6.46
CA ILE A 106 -0.81 -6.06 5.10
C ILE A 106 -1.13 -4.71 4.45
N PRO A 107 -0.63 -4.43 3.23
CA PRO A 107 -0.95 -3.21 2.51
C PRO A 107 -2.45 -3.03 2.28
N VAL A 108 -2.93 -1.78 2.31
CA VAL A 108 -4.35 -1.46 2.08
C VAL A 108 -4.81 -1.96 0.71
N ALA A 109 -3.96 -1.90 -0.31
CA ALA A 109 -4.27 -2.45 -1.64
C ALA A 109 -4.63 -3.94 -1.60
N ASN A 110 -3.89 -4.76 -0.84
CA ASN A 110 -4.19 -6.18 -0.66
C ASN A 110 -5.46 -6.39 0.17
N ALA A 111 -5.68 -5.57 1.19
CA ALA A 111 -6.87 -5.64 2.03
C ALA A 111 -8.16 -5.29 1.28
N ILE A 112 -8.10 -4.41 0.26
CA ILE A 112 -9.19 -4.14 -0.67
C ILE A 112 -9.57 -5.43 -1.42
N ILE A 113 -8.59 -6.12 -1.99
CA ILE A 113 -8.82 -7.40 -2.70
C ILE A 113 -9.44 -8.43 -1.76
N ILE A 114 -8.90 -8.58 -0.56
CA ILE A 114 -9.44 -9.49 0.45
C ILE A 114 -10.90 -9.14 0.79
N SER A 115 -11.22 -7.86 0.92
CA SER A 115 -12.60 -7.41 1.21
C SER A 115 -13.55 -7.77 0.07
N ASN A 116 -13.13 -7.63 -1.19
CA ASN A 116 -13.91 -8.03 -2.36
C ASN A 116 -14.06 -9.55 -2.42
N MET A 117 -13.01 -10.33 -2.13
CA MET A 117 -13.11 -11.80 -2.06
C MET A 117 -14.17 -12.26 -1.04
N TYR A 118 -14.29 -11.58 0.10
CA TYR A 118 -15.37 -11.86 1.06
C TYR A 118 -16.75 -11.50 0.50
N ALA A 119 -16.89 -10.38 -0.20
CA ALA A 119 -18.13 -9.94 -0.81
C ALA A 119 -18.59 -10.91 -1.92
N GLU A 120 -17.66 -11.45 -2.69
CA GLU A 120 -17.88 -12.47 -3.72
C GLU A 120 -18.13 -13.87 -3.17
N ARG A 121 -18.07 -14.04 -1.86
CA ARG A 121 -18.23 -15.35 -1.20
C ARG A 121 -17.20 -16.38 -1.66
N ILE A 122 -16.00 -15.95 -1.98
CA ILE A 122 -14.87 -16.84 -2.26
C ILE A 122 -14.68 -17.79 -1.06
N PRO A 123 -14.38 -19.09 -1.28
CA PRO A 123 -14.17 -20.03 -0.19
C PRO A 123 -13.13 -19.53 0.83
N ILE A 124 -13.47 -19.58 2.11
CA ILE A 124 -12.64 -19.07 3.23
C ILE A 124 -11.20 -19.57 3.14
N LYS A 125 -10.99 -20.82 2.79
CA LYS A 125 -9.64 -21.38 2.61
C LYS A 125 -8.79 -20.62 1.59
N ASN A 126 -9.41 -20.14 0.51
CA ASN A 126 -8.72 -19.38 -0.52
C ASN A 126 -8.39 -17.97 -0.02
N ILE A 127 -9.31 -17.34 0.74
CA ILE A 127 -9.11 -16.04 1.36
C ILE A 127 -7.97 -16.10 2.38
N GLU A 128 -7.98 -17.09 3.27
CA GLU A 128 -6.90 -17.31 4.24
C GLU A 128 -5.54 -17.55 3.57
N ASN A 129 -5.53 -18.33 2.48
CA ASN A 129 -4.33 -18.53 1.69
C ASN A 129 -3.82 -17.19 1.10
N TYR A 130 -4.72 -16.38 0.54
CA TYR A 130 -4.35 -15.07 0.01
C TYR A 130 -3.83 -14.12 1.09
N ILE A 131 -4.44 -14.10 2.28
CA ILE A 131 -3.96 -13.35 3.45
C ILE A 131 -2.53 -13.79 3.82
N ASN A 132 -2.28 -15.09 3.89
CA ASN A 132 -0.95 -15.63 4.22
C ASN A 132 0.09 -15.30 3.13
N LEU A 133 -0.29 -15.36 1.87
CA LEU A 133 0.56 -14.96 0.75
C LEU A 133 0.87 -13.45 0.80
N SER A 134 -0.12 -12.61 1.11
CA SER A 134 0.06 -11.17 1.27
C SER A 134 1.03 -10.83 2.39
N ARG A 135 0.92 -11.49 3.55
CA ARG A 135 1.88 -11.33 4.66
C ARG A 135 3.29 -11.74 4.26
N LYS A 136 3.43 -12.89 3.60
CA LYS A 136 4.72 -13.39 3.15
C LYS A 136 5.34 -12.47 2.09
N TRP A 137 4.54 -12.00 1.15
CA TRP A 137 4.99 -11.09 0.10
C TRP A 137 5.52 -9.78 0.67
N ILE A 138 4.76 -9.11 1.55
CA ILE A 138 5.19 -7.82 2.11
C ILE A 138 6.42 -7.97 3.00
N ASN A 139 6.52 -9.07 3.75
CA ASN A 139 7.69 -9.33 4.57
C ASN A 139 8.95 -9.54 3.72
N ASN A 140 8.87 -10.34 2.66
CA ASN A 140 9.98 -10.53 1.73
C ASN A 140 10.37 -9.20 1.05
N LEU A 141 9.38 -8.43 0.58
CA LEU A 141 9.63 -7.14 -0.05
C LEU A 141 10.34 -6.16 0.90
N THR A 142 9.96 -6.13 2.17
CA THR A 142 10.61 -5.29 3.19
C THR A 142 12.06 -5.71 3.39
N LEU A 143 12.33 -7.02 3.49
CA LEU A 143 13.69 -7.55 3.61
C LEU A 143 14.54 -7.22 2.36
N ASP A 144 13.98 -7.37 1.17
CA ASP A 144 14.66 -7.06 -0.07
C ASP A 144 15.02 -5.57 -0.16
N LEU A 145 14.14 -4.69 0.34
CA LEU A 145 14.36 -3.25 0.32
C LEU A 145 15.38 -2.79 1.38
N ASP A 146 15.42 -3.42 2.53
CA ASP A 146 16.44 -3.14 3.55
C ASP A 146 17.85 -3.51 3.05
N THR A 147 17.94 -4.45 2.11
CA THR A 147 19.20 -4.86 1.48
C THR A 147 19.51 -4.08 0.21
N LEU A 148 18.52 -3.48 -0.45
CA LEU A 148 18.68 -2.68 -1.66
C LEU A 148 18.79 -1.19 -1.31
N ASN A 149 19.86 -0.55 -1.81
CA ASN A 149 19.93 0.91 -1.79
C ASN A 149 18.82 1.47 -2.69
N TYR A 150 17.74 1.97 -2.08
CA TYR A 150 16.54 2.48 -2.77
C TYR A 150 16.88 3.54 -3.83
N SER A 151 17.94 4.35 -3.60
CA SER A 151 18.45 5.31 -4.57
C SER A 151 18.91 4.62 -5.86
N LYS A 152 19.59 3.45 -5.77
CA LYS A 152 20.00 2.66 -6.93
C LYS A 152 18.81 2.11 -7.71
N LEU A 153 17.75 1.70 -7.02
CA LEU A 153 16.55 1.19 -7.67
C LEU A 153 15.82 2.28 -8.47
N LEU A 154 15.75 3.49 -7.91
CA LEU A 154 15.18 4.66 -8.60
C LEU A 154 16.04 5.07 -9.79
N GLU A 155 17.35 5.07 -9.64
CA GLU A 155 18.31 5.36 -10.72
C GLU A 155 18.18 4.35 -11.85
N GLN A 156 18.13 3.07 -11.57
CA GLN A 156 17.92 2.02 -12.57
C GLN A 156 16.58 2.15 -13.29
N LYS A 157 15.51 2.51 -12.58
CA LYS A 157 14.21 2.78 -13.19
C LYS A 157 14.24 4.01 -14.09
N ALA A 158 14.91 5.08 -13.66
CA ALA A 158 15.07 6.30 -14.46
C ALA A 158 15.86 6.04 -15.74
N ILE A 159 16.96 5.30 -15.66
CA ILE A 159 17.78 4.89 -16.81
C ILE A 159 16.94 4.06 -17.80
N LYS A 160 16.18 3.07 -17.28
CA LYS A 160 15.32 2.22 -18.11
C LYS A 160 14.19 3.00 -18.78
N TYR A 161 13.64 3.99 -18.10
CA TYR A 161 12.62 4.88 -18.68
C TYR A 161 13.19 5.74 -19.81
N ASN A 162 14.36 6.36 -19.58
CA ASN A 162 15.02 7.20 -20.58
C ASN A 162 15.46 6.42 -21.82
N SER A 163 15.98 5.19 -21.66
CA SER A 163 16.39 4.34 -22.77
C SER A 163 15.21 3.89 -23.67
N ARG A 164 14.03 3.72 -23.10
CA ARG A 164 12.82 3.40 -23.88
C ARG A 164 12.33 4.59 -24.70
N ASN A 165 12.44 5.81 -24.17
CA ASN A 165 12.00 7.00 -24.88
C ASN A 165 12.95 7.40 -26.01
N THR A 166 14.24 7.06 -25.92
CA THR A 166 15.21 7.36 -26.98
C THR A 166 14.99 6.48 -28.23
N ASN A 167 14.54 5.23 -28.03
CA ASN A 167 14.27 4.30 -29.14
C ASN A 167 12.93 4.53 -29.85
N GLN A 168 12.10 5.46 -29.37
CA GLN A 168 10.83 5.84 -30.04
C GLN A 168 10.96 7.01 -31.02
N TYR A 169 12.13 7.63 -31.11
CA TYR A 169 12.40 8.79 -31.98
C TYR A 169 13.44 8.49 -33.07
N GLU A 170 13.86 7.24 -33.22
CA GLU A 170 14.61 6.71 -34.39
C GLU A 170 13.66 5.89 -35.27
#